data_8aac8443b9fb31930e1ccdc14a172f34
#
_entry.id   8aac8443b9fb31930e1ccdc14a172f34
#
_cell.length_a   1.000
_cell.length_b   1.000
_cell.length_c   1.000
_cell.angle_alpha   90.00
_cell.angle_beta   90.00
_cell.angle_gamma   90.00
#
_symmetry.space_group_name_H-M   'P 1'
#
loop_
_entity.id
_entity.type
_entity.pdbx_description
1 polymer ?
#
loop_
_entity_poly.entity_id
_entity_poly.type
_entity_poly.pdbx_seq_one_letter_code
_entity_poly.pdbx_strand_id
1 'polypeptide(L)'
;MAGEMPDVLDMLQALPSVDGYTPMDRYRDFKKVFSTDEGKRVLREILSWGRVFRSPAFRSPIDPYAMAVTFGERNMALKLLATINHEPRPQATTATRKKE
;
A
#
# COMPACT_ATOMS: atom_id res chain seq x y z
N MET A 1 8.00 -7.03 26.88
CA MET A 1 7.98 -6.03 26.92
C MET A 1 8.28 -5.34 25.77
N ALA A 2 7.75 -4.30 25.67
CA ALA A 2 7.92 -3.56 24.49
C ALA A 2 9.37 -3.35 24.17
N GLY A 3 10.14 -3.35 25.15
CA GLY A 3 11.52 -3.11 24.93
C GLY A 3 12.21 -4.18 24.16
N GLU A 4 11.58 -5.32 24.09
CA GLU A 4 12.27 -6.35 23.44
C GLU A 4 12.19 -6.25 21.99
N MET A 5 11.22 -5.54 21.47
CA MET A 5 11.11 -5.45 20.07
C MET A 5 11.67 -4.14 19.62
N PRO A 6 12.67 -4.14 18.76
CA PRO A 6 13.17 -2.87 18.24
C PRO A 6 12.05 -2.10 17.59
N ASP A 7 12.13 -0.81 17.69
CA ASP A 7 11.15 0.02 17.02
C ASP A 7 11.31 -0.19 15.52
N VAL A 8 10.25 -0.64 14.89
CA VAL A 8 10.28 -0.92 13.46
C VAL A 8 10.63 0.35 12.68
N LEU A 9 10.12 1.48 13.12
CA LEU A 9 10.44 2.73 12.44
C LEU A 9 11.94 3.01 12.47
N ASP A 10 12.57 2.77 13.60
CA ASP A 10 14.00 2.97 13.69
C ASP A 10 14.74 2.03 12.75
N MET A 11 14.30 0.80 12.69
CA MET A 11 14.90 -0.16 11.78
C MET A 11 14.78 0.27 10.35
N LEU A 12 13.60 0.74 9.96
CA LEU A 12 13.37 1.16 8.59
C LEU A 12 14.17 2.39 8.22
N GLN A 13 14.27 3.33 9.17
CA GLN A 13 15.05 4.54 8.91
C GLN A 13 16.53 4.25 8.78
N ALA A 14 16.99 3.17 9.39
CA ALA A 14 18.40 2.81 9.31
C ALA A 14 18.75 2.14 7.99
N LEU A 15 17.75 1.73 7.22
CA LEU A 15 18.05 1.13 5.93
C LEU A 15 18.59 2.17 4.97
N PRO A 16 19.59 1.81 4.17
CA PRO A 16 20.08 2.77 3.18
C PRO A 16 19.00 3.06 2.16
N SER A 17 19.02 4.27 1.62
CA SER A 17 18.08 4.58 0.58
C SER A 17 18.42 3.76 -0.66
N VAL A 18 17.40 3.43 -1.42
CA VAL A 18 17.59 2.59 -2.59
C VAL A 18 17.47 3.49 -3.82
N ASP A 19 18.61 3.89 -4.34
CA ASP A 19 18.62 4.72 -5.53
C ASP A 19 18.20 3.87 -6.72
N GLY A 20 17.42 4.44 -7.60
CA GLY A 20 17.00 3.72 -8.78
C GLY A 20 15.90 2.71 -8.54
N TYR A 21 15.23 2.81 -7.40
CA TYR A 21 14.09 1.93 -7.13
C TYR A 21 12.95 2.34 -8.05
N THR A 22 12.72 1.55 -9.07
CA THR A 22 11.75 1.89 -10.09
C THR A 22 10.37 1.38 -9.72
N PRO A 23 9.33 1.88 -10.39
CA PRO A 23 8.00 1.31 -10.18
C PRO A 23 7.93 -0.18 -10.47
N MET A 24 8.71 -0.68 -11.43
CA MET A 24 8.73 -2.10 -11.70
C MET A 24 9.36 -2.88 -10.55
N ASP A 25 10.41 -2.32 -9.94
CA ASP A 25 11.04 -2.95 -8.78
C ASP A 25 10.05 -3.03 -7.64
N ARG A 26 9.29 -1.95 -7.42
CA ARG A 26 8.29 -1.94 -6.37
C ARG A 26 7.21 -2.99 -6.63
N TYR A 27 6.76 -3.07 -7.86
CA TYR A 27 5.75 -4.06 -8.23
C TYR A 27 6.23 -5.48 -7.94
N ARG A 28 7.45 -5.78 -8.32
CA ARG A 28 8.02 -7.12 -8.10
C ARG A 28 8.15 -7.43 -6.61
N ASP A 29 8.62 -6.46 -5.85
CA ASP A 29 8.82 -6.67 -4.41
C ASP A 29 7.48 -6.89 -3.71
N PHE A 30 6.48 -6.09 -4.04
CA PHE A 30 5.18 -6.25 -3.44
C PHE A 30 4.57 -7.60 -3.81
N LYS A 31 4.69 -7.98 -5.08
CA LYS A 31 4.20 -9.27 -5.51
C LYS A 31 4.88 -10.40 -4.76
N LYS A 32 6.19 -10.30 -4.62
CA LYS A 32 6.94 -11.34 -3.96
C LYS A 32 6.53 -11.52 -2.52
N VAL A 33 6.43 -10.41 -1.80
CA VAL A 33 6.08 -10.45 -0.38
C VAL A 33 4.67 -10.99 -0.18
N PHE A 34 3.73 -10.50 -0.98
CA PHE A 34 2.33 -10.84 -0.76
C PHE A 34 1.88 -12.08 -1.52
N SER A 35 2.81 -12.80 -2.15
CA SER A 35 2.49 -14.09 -2.75
C SER A 35 2.76 -15.25 -1.81
N THR A 36 3.44 -15.01 -0.71
CA THR A 36 3.64 -16.05 0.30
C THR A 36 2.35 -16.22 1.10
N ASP A 37 2.22 -17.35 1.77
CA ASP A 37 1.05 -17.59 2.61
C ASP A 37 0.96 -16.55 3.72
N GLU A 38 2.08 -16.26 4.35
CA GLU A 38 2.10 -15.23 5.38
C GLU A 38 1.75 -13.87 4.82
N GLY A 39 2.31 -13.56 3.66
CA GLY A 39 2.03 -12.27 3.03
C GLY A 39 0.57 -12.11 2.68
N LYS A 40 -0.06 -13.17 2.21
CA LYS A 40 -1.48 -13.10 1.90
C LYS A 40 -2.32 -12.84 3.13
N ARG A 41 -1.97 -13.47 4.24
CA ARG A 41 -2.68 -13.24 5.48
C ARG A 41 -2.50 -11.80 5.96
N VAL A 42 -1.28 -11.30 5.86
CA VAL A 42 -1.01 -9.92 6.25
C VAL A 42 -1.76 -8.95 5.34
N LEU A 43 -1.75 -9.21 4.06
CA LEU A 43 -2.45 -8.35 3.12
C LEU A 43 -3.95 -8.31 3.44
N ARG A 44 -4.53 -9.47 3.71
CA ARG A 44 -5.94 -9.53 4.05
C ARG A 44 -6.25 -8.69 5.29
N GLU A 45 -5.35 -8.74 6.25
CA GLU A 45 -5.53 -7.97 7.48
C GLU A 45 -5.49 -6.47 7.18
N ILE A 46 -4.52 -6.05 6.38
CA ILE A 46 -4.39 -4.64 6.03
C ILE A 46 -5.63 -4.16 5.27
N LEU A 47 -6.11 -4.94 4.32
CA LEU A 47 -7.29 -4.57 3.56
C LEU A 47 -8.52 -4.50 4.43
N SER A 48 -8.57 -5.36 5.43
CA SER A 48 -9.66 -5.33 6.40
C SER A 48 -9.65 -4.03 7.21
N TRP A 49 -8.48 -3.57 7.59
CA TRP A 49 -8.37 -2.31 8.31
C TRP A 49 -8.88 -1.14 7.47
N GLY A 50 -8.71 -1.20 6.17
CA GLY A 50 -9.19 -0.16 5.28
C GLY A 50 -10.62 -0.36 4.81
N ARG A 51 -11.29 -1.36 5.36
CA ARG A 51 -12.67 -1.64 5.01
C ARG A 51 -12.88 -1.87 3.54
N VAL A 52 -11.92 -2.53 2.90
CA VAL A 52 -11.98 -2.75 1.45
C VAL A 52 -13.04 -3.77 1.10
N PHE A 53 -13.31 -4.70 2.01
CA PHE A 53 -14.24 -5.79 1.72
C PHE A 53 -15.71 -5.40 1.88
N ARG A 54 -15.97 -4.20 2.37
CA ARG A 54 -17.34 -3.71 2.49
C ARG A 54 -17.32 -2.21 2.45
N SER A 55 -18.43 -1.63 2.05
CA SER A 55 -18.51 -0.18 1.98
C SER A 55 -18.56 0.42 3.37
N PRO A 56 -17.95 1.57 3.56
CA PRO A 56 -18.06 2.26 4.82
C PRO A 56 -19.51 2.64 5.11
N ALA A 57 -19.90 2.56 6.36
CA ALA A 57 -21.21 2.98 6.79
C ALA A 57 -21.04 4.05 7.85
N PHE A 58 -21.78 5.14 7.69
CA PHE A 58 -21.70 6.25 8.60
C PHE A 58 -23.02 6.46 9.29
N ARG A 59 -22.96 6.74 10.58
CA ARG A 59 -24.16 6.98 11.35
C ARG A 59 -24.56 8.42 11.24
N SER A 60 -25.83 8.66 11.44
CA SER A 60 -26.36 10.03 11.47
C SER A 60 -26.34 10.53 12.90
N PRO A 61 -25.89 11.77 13.16
CA PRO A 61 -25.39 12.70 12.16
C PRO A 61 -24.02 12.28 11.67
N ILE A 62 -23.72 12.61 10.45
CA ILE A 62 -22.45 12.27 9.87
C ILE A 62 -21.39 13.22 10.39
N ASP A 63 -20.28 12.67 10.82
CA ASP A 63 -19.14 13.43 11.26
C ASP A 63 -18.15 13.53 10.10
N PRO A 64 -18.02 14.71 9.48
CA PRO A 64 -17.14 14.81 8.30
C PRO A 64 -15.68 14.46 8.61
N TYR A 65 -15.25 14.74 9.84
CA TYR A 65 -13.89 14.42 10.19
C TYR A 65 -13.68 12.91 10.24
N ALA A 66 -14.58 12.20 10.90
CA ALA A 66 -14.49 10.74 10.95
C ALA A 66 -14.62 10.13 9.56
N MET A 67 -15.46 10.71 8.71
CA MET A 67 -15.57 10.26 7.34
C MET A 67 -14.24 10.41 6.60
N ALA A 68 -13.60 11.56 6.76
CA ALA A 68 -12.33 11.79 6.09
C ALA A 68 -11.27 10.78 6.52
N VAL A 69 -11.23 10.46 7.80
CA VAL A 69 -10.29 9.47 8.30
C VAL A 69 -10.57 8.11 7.69
N THR A 70 -11.84 7.71 7.67
CA THR A 70 -12.22 6.41 7.12
C THR A 70 -11.87 6.31 5.64
N PHE A 71 -12.14 7.36 4.87
CA PHE A 71 -11.82 7.34 3.46
C PHE A 71 -10.32 7.34 3.23
N GLY A 72 -9.57 8.02 4.10
CA GLY A 72 -8.12 7.99 3.99
C GLY A 72 -7.56 6.60 4.21
N GLU A 73 -8.08 5.89 5.20
CA GLU A 73 -7.66 4.52 5.47
C GLU A 73 -7.99 3.60 4.31
N ARG A 74 -9.19 3.77 3.77
CA ARG A 74 -9.61 2.95 2.65
C ARG A 74 -8.77 3.23 1.41
N ASN A 75 -8.47 4.51 1.16
CA ASN A 75 -7.67 4.87 0.01
C ASN A 75 -6.26 4.31 0.08
N MET A 76 -5.68 4.30 1.28
CA MET A 76 -4.35 3.73 1.45
C MET A 76 -4.37 2.24 1.15
N ALA A 77 -5.37 1.52 1.65
CA ALA A 77 -5.49 0.09 1.41
C ALA A 77 -5.71 -0.20 -0.08
N LEU A 78 -6.51 0.62 -0.74
CA LEU A 78 -6.74 0.46 -2.17
C LEU A 78 -5.49 0.75 -2.98
N LYS A 79 -4.70 1.71 -2.52
CA LYS A 79 -3.43 2.01 -3.18
C LYS A 79 -2.50 0.81 -3.09
N LEU A 80 -2.44 0.17 -1.93
CA LEU A 80 -1.64 -1.02 -1.77
C LEU A 80 -2.08 -2.12 -2.71
N LEU A 81 -3.38 -2.34 -2.79
CA LEU A 81 -3.93 -3.36 -3.67
C LEU A 81 -3.61 -3.06 -5.13
N ALA A 82 -3.73 -1.81 -5.52
CA ALA A 82 -3.42 -1.43 -6.89
C ALA A 82 -1.94 -1.63 -7.20
N THR A 83 -1.07 -1.35 -6.23
CA THR A 83 0.35 -1.54 -6.43
C THR A 83 0.69 -3.00 -6.70
N ILE A 84 -0.04 -3.92 -6.06
CA ILE A 84 0.21 -5.34 -6.26
C ILE A 84 -0.38 -5.82 -7.59
N ASN A 85 -1.50 -5.27 -7.99
CA ASN A 85 -2.25 -5.78 -9.13
C ASN A 85 -1.88 -5.20 -10.47
N HIS A 86 -1.28 -4.02 -10.49
CA HIS A 86 -1.04 -3.35 -11.76
C HIS A 86 0.43 -3.25 -12.08
N GLU A 87 0.86 -4.00 -13.06
CA GLU A 87 2.24 -3.93 -13.50
C GLU A 87 2.50 -2.59 -14.17
N PRO A 88 3.56 -1.88 -13.77
CA PRO A 88 3.84 -0.58 -14.35
C PRO A 88 4.20 -0.69 -15.82
N ARG A 89 3.91 0.35 -16.57
CA ARG A 89 4.28 0.37 -17.95
C ARG A 89 5.75 0.66 -18.12
N PRO A 90 6.36 0.13 -19.18
CA PRO A 90 7.74 0.44 -19.43
C PRO A 90 7.95 1.92 -19.68
N GLN A 91 9.11 2.41 -19.31
CA GLN A 91 9.42 3.81 -19.48
C GLN A 91 9.47 4.19 -20.96
N ALA A 92 9.95 3.29 -21.79
CA ALA A 92 10.03 3.58 -23.21
C ALA A 92 8.67 3.88 -23.82
N THR A 93 7.65 3.22 -23.33
CA THR A 93 6.31 3.46 -23.81
C THR A 93 5.88 4.89 -23.55
N THR A 94 6.25 5.41 -22.41
CA THR A 94 5.93 6.76 -22.07
C THR A 94 6.59 7.73 -23.03
N ALA A 95 7.85 7.49 -23.34
CA ALA A 95 8.55 8.36 -24.24
C ALA A 95 7.93 8.35 -25.62
N THR A 96 7.55 7.18 -26.07
CA THR A 96 6.94 7.07 -27.39
C THR A 96 5.65 7.85 -27.43
N ARG A 97 4.89 7.78 -26.38
CA ARG A 97 3.63 8.47 -26.37
C ARG A 97 3.79 9.96 -26.49
N LYS A 98 4.86 10.48 -25.95
CA LYS A 98 5.04 11.91 -26.00
C LYS A 98 5.28 12.43 -27.37
N LYS A 99 5.71 11.61 -28.28
CA LYS A 99 5.93 12.09 -29.61
C LYS A 99 4.66 12.43 -30.32
N GLU A 100 3.58 11.93 -29.85
CA GLU A 100 2.35 12.31 -30.47
C GLU A 100 1.96 13.69 -30.09
#